data_e39e9eec806abe53e7664dc3c2fda3db
#
_entry.id   e39e9eec806abe53e7664dc3c2fda3db
#
_cell.length_a   1.000
_cell.length_b   1.000
_cell.length_c   1.000
_cell.angle_alpha   90.00
_cell.angle_beta   90.00
_cell.angle_gamma   90.00
#
_symmetry.space_group_name_H-M   'P 1'
#
loop_
_entity.id
_entity.type
_entity.pdbx_description
1 polymer ?
#
loop_
_entity_poly.entity_id
_entity_poly.type
_entity_poly.pdbx_seq_one_letter_code
_entity_poly.pdbx_strand_id
1 'polypeptide(L)'
;MPIARVIMCEQHTKEGRDQLLKEHREAAESGFLKECEFSVAVRTGETSYMVLTVYNTEEKADANREARVKWHEERANLIREDFYHEGEIATLIKGGGAPLLSKHNANLD
;
A
#
# COMPACT_ATOMS: atom_id res chain seq x y z
N MET A 1 -10.70 -3.54 13.57
CA MET A 1 -9.32 -4.06 13.55
C MET A 1 -8.52 -3.36 12.46
N PRO A 2 -7.30 -2.94 12.75
CA PRO A 2 -6.44 -2.36 11.72
C PRO A 2 -6.04 -3.39 10.68
N ILE A 3 -5.96 -2.92 9.43
CA ILE A 3 -5.72 -3.77 8.27
C ILE A 3 -4.45 -3.31 7.56
N ALA A 4 -3.61 -4.25 7.17
CA ALA A 4 -2.49 -3.99 6.28
C ALA A 4 -2.77 -4.59 4.92
N ARG A 5 -2.47 -3.83 3.88
CA ARG A 5 -2.57 -4.24 2.49
C ARG A 5 -1.17 -4.24 1.91
N VAL A 6 -0.74 -5.38 1.38
CA VAL A 6 0.58 -5.54 0.76
C VAL A 6 0.41 -5.85 -0.71
N ILE A 7 1.02 -5.04 -1.56
CA ILE A 7 1.04 -5.26 -3.00
C ILE A 7 2.49 -5.43 -3.41
N MET A 8 2.81 -6.54 -4.07
CA MET A 8 4.13 -6.81 -4.63
C MET A 8 3.96 -6.82 -6.14
N CYS A 9 4.74 -6.02 -6.83
CA CYS A 9 4.51 -5.78 -8.24
C CYS A 9 5.82 -5.89 -9.03
N GLU A 10 5.78 -6.70 -10.08
CA GLU A 10 6.89 -6.88 -11.02
C GLU A 10 6.51 -6.24 -12.35
N GLN A 11 7.37 -5.35 -12.86
CA GLN A 11 7.17 -4.72 -14.15
C GLN A 11 8.06 -5.37 -15.21
N HIS A 12 7.81 -5.03 -16.47
CA HIS A 12 8.63 -5.54 -17.58
C HIS A 12 9.99 -4.86 -17.64
N THR A 13 10.05 -3.58 -17.24
CA THR A 13 11.27 -2.78 -17.35
C THR A 13 11.47 -1.93 -16.10
N LYS A 14 12.70 -1.45 -15.91
CA LYS A 14 13.04 -0.51 -14.86
C LYS A 14 12.28 0.80 -15.02
N GLU A 15 12.17 1.27 -16.26
CA GLU A 15 11.45 2.51 -16.58
C GLU A 15 9.97 2.38 -16.23
N GLY A 16 9.38 1.21 -16.49
CA GLY A 16 8.00 0.91 -16.12
C GLY A 16 7.80 0.93 -14.62
N ARG A 17 8.75 0.36 -13.87
CA ARG A 17 8.71 0.40 -12.41
C ARG A 17 8.75 1.83 -11.90
N ASP A 18 9.68 2.62 -12.39
CA ASP A 18 9.84 4.02 -11.96
C ASP A 18 8.61 4.85 -12.32
N GLN A 19 8.02 4.58 -13.48
CA GLN A 19 6.80 5.24 -13.92
C GLN A 19 5.63 4.93 -12.95
N LEU A 20 5.47 3.67 -12.59
CA LEU A 20 4.41 3.26 -11.66
C LEU A 20 4.60 3.86 -10.26
N LEU A 21 5.82 3.89 -9.77
CA LEU A 21 6.12 4.51 -8.46
C LEU A 21 5.82 6.00 -8.47
N LYS A 22 6.15 6.68 -9.57
CA LYS A 22 5.87 8.10 -9.74
C LYS A 22 4.36 8.35 -9.73
N GLU A 23 3.61 7.58 -10.52
CA GLU A 23 2.15 7.73 -10.62
C GLU A 23 1.46 7.37 -9.32
N HIS A 24 1.97 6.38 -8.59
CA HIS A 24 1.45 6.03 -7.28
C HIS A 24 1.62 7.19 -6.30
N ARG A 25 2.78 7.82 -6.28
CA ARG A 25 3.03 8.97 -5.43
C ARG A 25 2.10 10.14 -5.80
N GLU A 26 1.94 10.40 -7.08
CA GLU A 26 1.05 11.47 -7.56
C GLU A 26 -0.40 11.20 -7.16
N ALA A 27 -0.85 9.95 -7.28
CA ALA A 27 -2.19 9.55 -6.86
C ALA A 27 -2.36 9.74 -5.35
N ALA A 28 -1.37 9.33 -4.56
CA ALA A 28 -1.40 9.48 -3.12
C ALA A 28 -1.49 10.95 -2.70
N GLU A 29 -0.70 11.82 -3.34
CA GLU A 29 -0.71 13.25 -3.06
C GLU A 29 -2.05 13.90 -3.44
N SER A 30 -2.76 13.35 -4.41
CA SER A 30 -4.07 13.85 -4.82
C SER A 30 -5.24 13.25 -4.04
N GLY A 31 -4.97 12.47 -3.01
CA GLY A 31 -5.99 11.94 -2.11
C GLY A 31 -6.36 10.46 -2.28
N PHE A 32 -5.67 9.75 -3.14
CA PHE A 32 -5.92 8.32 -3.36
C PHE A 32 -5.82 7.49 -2.08
N LEU A 33 -4.92 7.88 -1.17
CA LEU A 33 -4.68 7.19 0.10
C LEU A 33 -5.12 8.02 1.32
N LYS A 34 -6.04 8.94 1.14
CA LYS A 34 -6.43 9.88 2.22
C LYS A 34 -6.97 9.21 3.48
N GLU A 35 -7.50 8.00 3.37
CA GLU A 35 -8.05 7.28 4.51
C GLU A 35 -7.03 6.36 5.21
N CYS A 36 -5.81 6.25 4.70
CA CYS A 36 -4.82 5.38 5.31
C CYS A 36 -4.10 6.08 6.47
N GLU A 37 -3.55 5.27 7.38
CA GLU A 37 -2.70 5.78 8.46
C GLU A 37 -1.32 6.12 7.92
N PHE A 38 -0.76 5.22 7.11
CA PHE A 38 0.48 5.48 6.38
C PHE A 38 0.62 4.47 5.26
N SER A 39 1.53 4.76 4.33
CA SER A 39 1.87 3.86 3.23
C SER A 39 3.36 3.97 2.95
N VAL A 40 3.98 2.84 2.64
CA VAL A 40 5.40 2.76 2.30
C VAL A 40 5.55 2.06 0.98
N ALA A 41 6.27 2.67 0.05
CA ALA A 41 6.63 2.05 -1.21
C ALA A 41 8.13 1.75 -1.19
N VAL A 42 8.48 0.52 -1.52
CA VAL A 42 9.85 0.02 -1.45
C VAL A 42 10.28 -0.54 -2.80
N ARG A 43 11.43 -0.12 -3.30
CA ARG A 43 12.03 -0.73 -4.50
C ARG A 43 12.66 -2.05 -4.07
N THR A 44 12.11 -3.16 -4.56
CA THR A 44 12.56 -4.50 -4.18
C THR A 44 13.51 -5.13 -5.19
N GLY A 45 13.67 -4.53 -6.36
CA GLY A 45 14.57 -4.97 -7.41
C GLY A 45 14.60 -3.95 -8.53
N GLU A 46 15.32 -4.23 -9.61
CA GLU A 46 15.39 -3.30 -10.75
C GLU A 46 14.05 -3.08 -11.43
N THR A 47 13.21 -4.11 -11.43
CA THR A 47 11.91 -4.09 -12.11
C THR A 47 10.74 -4.33 -11.16
N SER A 48 10.97 -4.26 -9.84
CA SER A 48 9.93 -4.59 -8.88
C SER A 48 9.82 -3.57 -7.76
N TYR A 49 8.63 -3.52 -7.15
CA TYR A 49 8.39 -2.74 -5.95
C TYR A 49 7.35 -3.42 -5.08
N MET A 50 7.27 -2.95 -3.84
CA MET A 50 6.26 -3.37 -2.88
C MET A 50 5.64 -2.12 -2.27
N VAL A 51 4.33 -2.16 -2.03
CA VAL A 51 3.65 -1.10 -1.27
C VAL A 51 2.94 -1.74 -0.09
N LEU A 52 3.18 -1.21 1.09
CA LEU A 52 2.46 -1.59 2.30
C LEU A 52 1.63 -0.40 2.74
N THR A 53 0.33 -0.58 2.85
CA THR A 53 -0.60 0.48 3.27
C THR A 53 -1.39 0.00 4.48
N VAL A 54 -1.48 0.85 5.50
CA VAL A 54 -2.16 0.52 6.74
C VAL A 54 -3.40 1.39 6.91
N TYR A 55 -4.51 0.74 7.23
CA TYR A 55 -5.79 1.40 7.51
C TYR A 55 -6.23 1.07 8.93
N ASN A 56 -6.84 2.05 9.61
CA ASN A 56 -7.36 1.87 10.96
C ASN A 56 -8.45 0.82 11.04
N THR A 57 -9.29 0.75 10.02
CA THR A 57 -10.46 -0.11 9.99
C THR A 57 -10.59 -0.78 8.63
N GLU A 58 -11.29 -1.90 8.62
CA GLU A 58 -11.64 -2.60 7.40
C GLU A 58 -12.49 -1.71 6.47
N GLU A 59 -13.39 -0.92 7.05
CA GLU A 59 -14.22 0.00 6.28
C GLU A 59 -13.41 1.00 5.47
N LYS A 60 -12.36 1.55 6.06
CA LYS A 60 -11.48 2.51 5.37
C LYS A 60 -10.67 1.83 4.27
N ALA A 61 -10.22 0.59 4.50
CA ALA A 61 -9.53 -0.18 3.49
C ALA A 61 -10.47 -0.50 2.32
N ASP A 62 -11.70 -0.89 2.61
CA ASP A 62 -12.69 -1.22 1.60
C ASP A 62 -13.11 -0.01 0.76
N ALA A 63 -13.15 1.17 1.36
CA ALA A 63 -13.50 2.41 0.65
C ALA A 63 -12.55 2.72 -0.50
N ASN A 64 -11.32 2.24 -0.43
CA ASN A 64 -10.31 2.46 -1.47
C ASN A 64 -10.22 1.30 -2.48
N ARG A 65 -10.86 0.19 -2.21
CA ARG A 65 -10.71 -1.06 -2.99
C ARG A 65 -11.01 -0.89 -4.47
N GLU A 66 -12.12 -0.28 -4.79
CA GLU A 66 -12.57 -0.10 -6.17
C GLU A 66 -11.62 0.81 -6.96
N ALA A 67 -11.20 1.91 -6.34
CA ALA A 67 -10.25 2.83 -6.95
C ALA A 67 -8.90 2.16 -7.18
N ARG A 68 -8.46 1.32 -6.25
CA ARG A 68 -7.20 0.58 -6.37
C ARG A 68 -7.24 -0.42 -7.53
N VAL A 69 -8.31 -1.18 -7.64
CA VAL A 69 -8.48 -2.15 -8.74
C VAL A 69 -8.43 -1.43 -10.08
N LYS A 70 -9.18 -0.33 -10.20
CA LYS A 70 -9.21 0.46 -11.41
C LYS A 70 -7.84 1.03 -11.77
N TRP A 71 -7.12 1.54 -10.79
CA TRP A 71 -5.78 2.10 -10.99
C TRP A 71 -4.83 1.04 -11.57
N HIS A 72 -4.88 -0.19 -11.04
CA HIS A 72 -4.07 -1.29 -11.53
C HIS A 72 -4.48 -1.75 -12.93
N GLU A 73 -5.77 -1.82 -13.20
CA GLU A 73 -6.28 -2.20 -14.52
C GLU A 73 -5.83 -1.22 -15.60
N GLU A 74 -5.84 0.07 -15.29
CA GLU A 74 -5.40 1.11 -16.23
C GLU A 74 -3.91 1.01 -16.55
N ARG A 75 -3.15 0.32 -15.72
CA ARG A 75 -1.69 0.18 -15.85
C ARG A 75 -1.25 -1.24 -16.13
N ALA A 76 -2.17 -2.10 -16.53
CA ALA A 76 -1.89 -3.51 -16.76
C ALA A 76 -0.77 -3.76 -17.78
N ASN A 77 -0.61 -2.88 -18.77
CA ASN A 77 0.44 -3.00 -19.78
C ASN A 77 1.85 -2.81 -19.22
N LEU A 78 2.00 -2.19 -18.07
CA LEU A 78 3.31 -1.99 -17.42
C LEU A 78 3.61 -3.08 -16.41
N ILE A 79 2.61 -3.86 -16.02
CA ILE A 79 2.72 -4.87 -14.97
C ILE A 79 2.90 -6.25 -15.60
N ARG A 80 3.97 -6.93 -15.23
CA ARG A 80 4.22 -8.30 -15.66
C ARG A 80 3.52 -9.29 -14.72
N GLU A 81 3.58 -9.02 -13.42
CA GLU A 81 3.04 -9.88 -12.38
C GLU A 81 2.77 -9.07 -11.12
N ASP A 82 1.69 -9.36 -10.42
CA ASP A 82 1.44 -8.74 -9.14
C ASP A 82 0.86 -9.75 -8.15
N PHE A 83 1.12 -9.46 -6.86
CA PHE A 83 0.57 -10.23 -5.75
C PHE A 83 -0.07 -9.24 -4.79
N TYR A 84 -1.22 -9.61 -4.30
CA TYR A 84 -1.98 -8.79 -3.37
C TYR A 84 -2.36 -9.61 -2.15
N HIS A 85 -2.03 -9.10 -0.97
CA HIS A 85 -2.40 -9.70 0.30
C HIS A 85 -2.98 -8.64 1.21
N GLU A 86 -3.96 -9.02 2.00
CA GLU A 86 -4.59 -8.14 2.95
C GLU A 86 -4.94 -8.94 4.19
N GLY A 87 -4.74 -8.36 5.36
CA GLY A 87 -5.05 -9.04 6.61
C GLY A 87 -5.01 -8.11 7.80
N GLU A 88 -5.45 -8.63 8.93
CA GLU A 88 -5.42 -7.92 10.19
C GLU A 88 -3.98 -7.79 10.69
N ILE A 89 -3.65 -6.61 11.20
CA ILE A 89 -2.33 -6.39 11.78
C ILE A 89 -2.27 -7.03 13.16
N ALA A 90 -1.32 -7.92 13.35
CA ALA A 90 -1.10 -8.56 14.64
C ALA A 90 -0.25 -7.68 15.57
N THR A 91 0.78 -7.03 15.01
CA THR A 91 1.71 -6.20 15.79
C THR A 91 2.25 -5.08 14.92
N LEU A 92 2.29 -3.87 15.46
CA LEU A 92 2.87 -2.71 14.79
C LEU A 92 3.55 -1.84 15.84
N ILE A 93 4.87 -1.82 15.80
CA ILE A 93 5.70 -1.18 16.83
C ILE A 93 6.74 -0.29 16.17
N LYS A 94 6.88 0.94 16.66
CA LYS A 94 7.99 1.77 16.21
C LYS A 94 9.22 1.51 17.08
N GLY A 95 10.38 1.97 16.64
CA GLY A 95 11.63 1.84 17.41
C GLY A 95 11.44 2.32 18.84
N GLY A 96 11.86 1.52 19.82
CA GLY A 96 11.64 1.79 21.22
C GLY A 96 10.41 1.13 21.81
N GLY A 97 9.60 0.41 21.00
CA GLY A 97 8.45 -0.34 21.46
C GLY A 97 7.12 0.39 21.49
N ALA A 98 7.09 1.67 21.11
CA ALA A 98 5.83 2.42 21.08
C ALA A 98 4.99 2.09 19.85
N PRO A 99 3.64 2.08 19.95
CA PRO A 99 2.77 1.84 18.80
C PRO A 99 2.90 2.96 17.77
N LEU A 100 2.77 2.61 16.48
CA LEU A 100 2.82 3.58 15.38
C LEU A 100 1.46 4.19 15.07
N LEU A 101 0.37 3.44 15.32
CA LEU A 101 -0.97 3.89 14.95
C LEU A 101 -1.51 4.94 15.91
N SER A 102 -2.55 5.62 15.46
CA SER A 102 -3.21 6.64 16.28
C SER A 102 -3.76 6.06 17.58
N LYS A 103 -4.07 6.94 18.55
CA LYS A 103 -4.48 6.58 19.90
C LYS A 103 -5.59 5.54 19.98
N HIS A 104 -6.60 5.65 19.13
CA HIS A 104 -7.75 4.75 19.18
C HIS A 104 -7.43 3.36 18.64
N ASN A 105 -6.22 3.15 18.10
CA ASN A 105 -5.75 1.86 17.63
C ASN A 105 -4.49 1.40 18.36
N ALA A 106 -4.22 1.97 19.52
CA ALA A 106 -3.01 1.65 20.28
C ALA A 106 -2.99 0.22 20.84
N ASN A 107 -4.15 -0.44 20.88
CA ASN A 107 -4.28 -1.79 21.41
C ASN A 107 -4.24 -2.84 20.29
N LEU A 108 -3.13 -2.93 19.63
CA LEU A 108 -2.87 -3.94 18.60
C LEU A 108 -2.31 -5.18 19.28
N ASP A 109 -3.14 -6.14 19.52
CA ASP A 109 -2.69 -7.37 20.16
C ASP A 109 -3.01 -8.58 19.33
#